data_bb2bff3e22d743f0a06cb7f31b9d69e5
#
_entry.id   bb2bff3e22d743f0a06cb7f31b9d69e5
#
_cell.length_a   1.000
_cell.length_b   1.000
_cell.length_c   1.000
_cell.angle_alpha   90.00
_cell.angle_beta   90.00
_cell.angle_gamma   90.00
#
_symmetry.space_group_name_H-M   'P 1'
#
loop_
_entity.id
_entity.type
_entity.pdbx_description
1 polymer ?
#
loop_
_entity_poly.entity_id
_entity_poly.type
_entity_poly.pdbx_seq_one_letter_code
_entity_poly.pdbx_strand_id
1 'polypeptide(L)'
;MTDAKSQIEEDLTRLLDQQKQILKSLEDVKDIIEFRTVYQRWDTQSLKIVQTLAPDKYDGFVNYFSTNPNLKLLEASIQDYVRGMGQAKDAYTDELPFDPHELARLRFLNQLQVLDELSYRVESVLADVENHLFAELQDKELEAANALKKISLRAAGSLAGVVLERHLQKVAANHSVTVPKQETTIRELNDPLKLAKAYDFSTWRKIQRLGDLPIYVRSKGTATPRKSRSKISLPG
;
A
#
# COMPACT_ATOMS: atom_id res chain seq x y z
N MET A 1 -10.27 3.69 -0.42
CA MET A 1 -8.91 3.45 0.12
C MET A 1 -8.88 3.46 1.65
N THR A 2 -9.60 4.33 2.33
CA THR A 2 -9.74 4.30 3.80
C THR A 2 -10.18 2.93 4.34
N ASP A 3 -11.04 2.24 3.59
CA ASP A 3 -11.56 0.89 3.93
C ASP A 3 -10.45 -0.19 3.87
N ALA A 4 -9.62 -0.17 2.82
CA ALA A 4 -8.54 -1.17 2.67
C ALA A 4 -7.44 -1.02 3.73
N LYS A 5 -7.08 0.22 4.10
CA LYS A 5 -6.12 0.50 5.17
C LYS A 5 -6.65 -0.03 6.50
N SER A 6 -7.88 0.34 6.84
CA SER A 6 -8.54 -0.09 8.08
C SER A 6 -8.61 -1.61 8.18
N GLN A 7 -8.93 -2.29 7.08
CA GLN A 7 -8.99 -3.75 7.03
C GLN A 7 -7.62 -4.40 7.30
N ILE A 8 -6.55 -3.86 6.73
CA ILE A 8 -5.18 -4.37 6.96
C ILE A 8 -4.75 -4.16 8.42
N GLU A 9 -5.05 -3.00 8.98
CA GLU A 9 -4.74 -2.68 10.38
C GLU A 9 -5.53 -3.60 11.35
N GLU A 10 -6.81 -3.87 11.06
CA GLU A 10 -7.62 -4.82 11.82
C GLU A 10 -7.09 -6.24 11.72
N ASP A 11 -6.70 -6.69 10.53
CA ASP A 11 -6.12 -8.02 10.31
C ASP A 11 -4.79 -8.20 11.05
N LEU A 12 -3.90 -7.19 11.02
CA LEU A 12 -2.65 -7.18 11.79
C LEU A 12 -2.91 -7.23 13.29
N THR A 13 -3.81 -6.39 13.80
CA THR A 13 -4.17 -6.36 15.22
C THR A 13 -4.69 -7.74 15.67
N ARG A 14 -5.58 -8.34 14.88
CA ARG A 14 -6.11 -9.68 15.15
C ARG A 14 -5.02 -10.75 15.20
N LEU A 15 -4.06 -10.72 14.28
CA LEU A 15 -2.95 -11.67 14.25
C LEU A 15 -2.02 -11.51 15.45
N LEU A 16 -1.75 -10.26 15.86
CA LEU A 16 -0.97 -9.98 17.06
C LEU A 16 -1.71 -10.41 18.34
N ASP A 17 -3.03 -10.22 18.42
CA ASP A 17 -3.82 -10.65 19.58
C ASP A 17 -3.88 -12.18 19.75
N GLN A 18 -3.78 -12.94 18.65
CA GLN A 18 -3.73 -14.41 18.70
C GLN A 18 -2.44 -14.96 19.31
N GLN A 19 -1.39 -14.13 19.48
CA GLN A 19 -0.10 -14.55 20.05
C GLN A 19 -0.24 -15.29 21.39
N LYS A 20 -1.11 -14.78 22.28
CA LYS A 20 -1.30 -15.37 23.63
C LYS A 20 -1.82 -16.79 23.56
N GLN A 21 -2.75 -17.05 22.64
CA GLN A 21 -3.33 -18.39 22.47
C GLN A 21 -2.27 -19.35 21.90
N ILE A 22 -1.46 -18.91 20.93
CA ILE A 22 -0.42 -19.73 20.32
C ILE A 22 0.69 -20.03 21.34
N LEU A 23 1.15 -19.02 22.08
CA LEU A 23 2.16 -19.22 23.14
C LEU A 23 1.66 -20.18 24.22
N LYS A 24 0.40 -20.05 24.66
CA LYS A 24 -0.20 -20.96 25.62
C LYS A 24 -0.26 -22.39 25.10
N SER A 25 -0.60 -22.59 23.83
CA SER A 25 -0.64 -23.94 23.21
C SER A 25 0.75 -24.55 23.04
N LEU A 26 1.82 -23.75 23.03
CA LEU A 26 3.20 -24.20 23.10
C LEU A 26 3.60 -24.69 24.48
N GLU A 27 3.05 -24.11 25.55
CA GLU A 27 3.38 -24.48 26.93
C GLU A 27 2.78 -25.83 27.33
N ASP A 28 1.64 -26.22 26.72
CA ASP A 28 1.00 -27.50 27.01
C ASP A 28 1.53 -28.63 26.09
N VAL A 29 2.58 -29.29 26.58
CA VAL A 29 3.31 -30.36 25.85
C VAL A 29 2.39 -31.50 25.40
N LYS A 30 1.18 -31.64 25.96
CA LYS A 30 0.27 -32.74 25.66
C LYS A 30 -0.51 -32.58 24.38
N ASP A 31 -0.58 -31.37 23.84
CA ASP A 31 -1.40 -31.11 22.64
C ASP A 31 -0.67 -30.38 21.51
N ILE A 32 0.35 -31.07 20.97
CA ILE A 32 1.07 -30.63 19.77
C ILE A 32 0.11 -30.47 18.57
N ILE A 33 -1.03 -31.18 18.57
CA ILE A 33 -2.03 -31.14 17.51
C ILE A 33 -2.81 -29.81 17.59
N GLU A 34 -3.16 -29.36 18.79
CA GLU A 34 -3.78 -28.06 19.01
C GLU A 34 -2.86 -26.94 18.57
N PHE A 35 -1.62 -26.94 19.04
CA PHE A 35 -0.60 -25.97 18.58
C PHE A 35 -0.50 -25.94 17.08
N ARG A 36 -0.31 -27.10 16.44
CA ARG A 36 -0.20 -27.21 14.98
C ARG A 36 -1.39 -26.56 14.27
N THR A 37 -2.61 -26.84 14.74
CA THR A 37 -3.84 -26.36 14.09
C THR A 37 -3.97 -24.85 14.20
N VAL A 38 -3.75 -24.29 15.40
CA VAL A 38 -3.85 -22.86 15.67
C VAL A 38 -2.74 -22.11 14.93
N TYR A 39 -1.51 -22.62 15.03
CA TYR A 39 -0.35 -22.02 14.40
C TYR A 39 -0.45 -22.02 12.86
N GLN A 40 -0.82 -23.12 12.22
CA GLN A 40 -0.94 -23.16 10.75
C GLN A 40 -1.98 -22.18 10.20
N ARG A 41 -3.08 -22.00 10.92
CA ARG A 41 -4.10 -21.01 10.54
C ARG A 41 -3.55 -19.60 10.62
N TRP A 42 -2.86 -19.28 11.70
CA TRP A 42 -2.22 -17.98 11.91
C TRP A 42 -1.13 -17.73 10.87
N ASP A 43 -0.24 -18.68 10.64
CA ASP A 43 0.87 -18.59 9.68
C ASP A 43 0.36 -18.31 8.27
N THR A 44 -0.65 -19.04 7.80
CA THR A 44 -1.25 -18.82 6.48
C THR A 44 -1.80 -17.41 6.28
N GLN A 45 -2.40 -16.82 7.32
CA GLN A 45 -2.92 -15.45 7.27
C GLN A 45 -1.76 -14.44 7.33
N SER A 46 -0.78 -14.67 8.19
CA SER A 46 0.39 -13.82 8.36
C SER A 46 1.25 -13.77 7.09
N LEU A 47 1.49 -14.90 6.43
CA LEU A 47 2.25 -14.98 5.18
C LEU A 47 1.68 -14.06 4.11
N LYS A 48 0.37 -14.00 3.96
CA LYS A 48 -0.28 -13.13 2.97
C LYS A 48 -0.01 -11.65 3.25
N ILE A 49 -0.07 -11.25 4.51
CA ILE A 49 0.18 -9.86 4.93
C ILE A 49 1.65 -9.51 4.75
N VAL A 50 2.57 -10.39 5.20
CA VAL A 50 4.02 -10.18 5.05
C VAL A 50 4.40 -10.08 3.58
N GLN A 51 3.87 -10.94 2.73
CA GLN A 51 4.14 -10.90 1.29
C GLN A 51 3.70 -9.58 0.65
N THR A 52 2.60 -9.01 1.12
CA THR A 52 2.04 -7.76 0.57
C THR A 52 2.76 -6.53 1.09
N LEU A 53 3.03 -6.46 2.40
CA LEU A 53 3.54 -5.25 3.06
C LEU A 53 5.06 -5.23 3.23
N ALA A 54 5.72 -6.38 3.25
CA ALA A 54 7.16 -6.50 3.40
C ALA A 54 7.71 -7.69 2.62
N PRO A 55 7.70 -7.65 1.29
CA PRO A 55 8.26 -8.73 0.46
C PRO A 55 9.76 -8.97 0.74
N ASP A 56 10.46 -7.95 1.21
CA ASP A 56 11.85 -8.02 1.69
C ASP A 56 12.06 -8.92 2.92
N LYS A 57 11.01 -9.11 3.74
CA LYS A 57 11.02 -9.96 4.95
C LYS A 57 10.43 -11.35 4.72
N TYR A 58 9.81 -11.58 3.57
CA TYR A 58 9.01 -12.77 3.31
C TYR A 58 9.82 -14.07 3.46
N ASP A 59 10.98 -14.17 2.81
CA ASP A 59 11.81 -15.37 2.87
C ASP A 59 12.30 -15.66 4.30
N GLY A 60 12.67 -14.61 5.06
CA GLY A 60 13.04 -14.74 6.47
C GLY A 60 11.86 -15.24 7.31
N PHE A 61 10.66 -14.71 7.08
CA PHE A 61 9.46 -15.14 7.79
C PHE A 61 9.10 -16.59 7.51
N VAL A 62 9.17 -17.05 6.27
CA VAL A 62 8.93 -18.42 5.87
C VAL A 62 9.95 -19.38 6.49
N ASN A 63 11.23 -18.98 6.58
CA ASN A 63 12.30 -19.81 7.13
C ASN A 63 12.13 -20.11 8.63
N TYR A 64 11.37 -19.34 9.38
CA TYR A 64 11.04 -19.67 10.78
C TYR A 64 10.10 -20.89 10.88
N PHE A 65 9.31 -21.15 9.85
CA PHE A 65 8.40 -22.29 9.80
C PHE A 65 8.95 -23.45 8.96
N SER A 66 9.53 -23.18 7.79
CA SER A 66 9.89 -24.20 6.81
C SER A 66 11.12 -24.99 7.22
N THR A 67 11.09 -26.31 6.98
CA THR A 67 12.28 -27.16 7.12
C THR A 67 13.27 -26.90 6.00
N ASN A 68 14.53 -26.69 6.36
CA ASN A 68 15.63 -26.78 5.42
C ASN A 68 16.39 -28.10 5.67
N PRO A 69 16.44 -29.03 4.72
CA PRO A 69 17.05 -30.34 4.93
C PRO A 69 18.57 -30.29 5.20
N ASN A 70 19.21 -29.14 4.96
CA ASN A 70 20.63 -28.92 5.22
C ASN A 70 20.91 -28.17 6.52
N LEU A 71 19.86 -27.90 7.34
CA LEU A 71 20.01 -27.15 8.58
C LEU A 71 20.73 -27.96 9.66
N LYS A 72 21.61 -27.29 10.39
CA LYS A 72 22.13 -27.77 11.66
C LYS A 72 21.03 -27.77 12.72
N LEU A 73 21.18 -28.60 13.75
CA LEU A 73 20.18 -28.76 14.83
C LEU A 73 19.68 -27.45 15.44
N LEU A 74 20.57 -26.46 15.61
CA LEU A 74 20.27 -25.13 16.16
C LEU A 74 19.44 -24.24 15.19
N GLU A 75 19.28 -24.66 13.95
CA GLU A 75 18.56 -23.93 12.92
C GLU A 75 17.16 -24.52 12.65
N ALA A 76 16.72 -25.48 13.48
CA ALA A 76 15.42 -26.12 13.37
C ALA A 76 14.27 -25.10 13.39
N SER A 77 13.25 -25.39 12.60
CA SER A 77 12.04 -24.55 12.42
C SER A 77 10.90 -25.01 13.33
N ILE A 78 9.83 -24.25 13.36
CA ILE A 78 8.58 -24.64 14.02
C ILE A 78 8.02 -25.94 13.41
N GLN A 79 8.17 -26.14 12.10
CA GLN A 79 7.70 -27.36 11.44
C GLN A 79 8.51 -28.60 11.90
N ASP A 80 9.80 -28.44 12.16
CA ASP A 80 10.64 -29.50 12.72
C ASP A 80 10.20 -29.87 14.12
N TYR A 81 9.86 -28.89 14.95
CA TYR A 81 9.28 -29.14 16.26
C TYR A 81 7.97 -29.95 16.17
N VAL A 82 7.05 -29.54 15.29
CA VAL A 82 5.78 -30.24 15.08
C VAL A 82 5.97 -31.66 14.57
N ARG A 83 7.05 -31.93 13.82
CA ARG A 83 7.42 -33.28 13.33
C ARG A 83 8.17 -34.12 14.38
N GLY A 84 8.40 -33.60 15.57
CA GLY A 84 9.14 -34.30 16.62
C GLY A 84 10.66 -34.24 16.45
N MET A 85 11.20 -33.38 15.62
CA MET A 85 12.63 -33.17 15.51
C MET A 85 13.17 -32.60 16.82
N GLY A 86 14.31 -33.09 17.29
CA GLY A 86 14.89 -32.69 18.55
C GLY A 86 14.44 -33.54 19.75
N GLN A 87 13.55 -34.53 19.54
CA GLN A 87 13.22 -35.54 20.53
C GLN A 87 14.25 -36.69 20.57
N ALA A 88 15.14 -36.76 19.56
CA ALA A 88 16.24 -37.72 19.56
C ALA A 88 17.27 -37.31 20.59
N LYS A 89 17.36 -38.09 21.65
CA LYS A 89 18.32 -37.91 22.70
C LYS A 89 19.74 -38.28 22.25
N ASP A 90 20.74 -37.63 22.85
CA ASP A 90 22.12 -38.01 22.67
C ASP A 90 22.33 -39.44 23.19
N ALA A 91 22.99 -40.29 22.35
CA ALA A 91 23.15 -41.71 22.68
C ALA A 91 24.05 -41.97 23.92
N TYR A 92 24.82 -41.00 24.33
CA TYR A 92 25.77 -41.13 25.47
C TYR A 92 25.25 -40.44 26.76
N THR A 93 24.54 -39.30 26.63
CA THR A 93 24.09 -38.52 27.78
C THR A 93 22.61 -38.73 28.10
N ASP A 94 21.84 -39.35 27.22
CA ASP A 94 20.36 -39.47 27.30
C ASP A 94 19.66 -38.10 27.39
N GLU A 95 20.34 -37.03 27.08
CA GLU A 95 19.82 -35.66 27.11
C GLU A 95 19.39 -35.21 25.73
N LEU A 96 18.44 -34.29 25.70
CA LEU A 96 18.06 -33.61 24.46
C LEU A 96 19.13 -32.56 24.12
N PRO A 97 19.61 -32.48 22.86
CA PRO A 97 20.64 -31.53 22.44
C PRO A 97 20.20 -30.07 22.57
N PHE A 98 18.90 -29.82 22.63
CA PHE A 98 18.27 -28.51 22.87
C PHE A 98 16.82 -28.69 23.33
N ASP A 99 16.23 -27.64 23.90
CA ASP A 99 14.80 -27.62 24.22
C ASP A 99 13.98 -27.29 22.97
N PRO A 100 13.22 -28.25 22.40
CA PRO A 100 12.45 -28.02 21.18
C PRO A 100 11.29 -27.02 21.39
N HIS A 101 10.75 -26.93 22.60
CA HIS A 101 9.70 -25.97 22.94
C HIS A 101 10.22 -24.55 22.92
N GLU A 102 11.36 -24.33 23.58
CA GLU A 102 11.99 -23.02 23.65
C GLU A 102 12.41 -22.55 22.25
N LEU A 103 12.92 -23.45 21.43
CA LEU A 103 13.27 -23.11 20.05
C LEU A 103 12.04 -22.74 19.20
N ALA A 104 10.95 -23.49 19.30
CA ALA A 104 9.69 -23.16 18.61
C ALA A 104 9.13 -21.82 19.10
N ARG A 105 9.19 -21.57 20.40
CA ARG A 105 8.79 -20.30 21.00
C ARG A 105 9.62 -19.13 20.48
N LEU A 106 10.92 -19.25 20.41
CA LEU A 106 11.81 -18.21 19.88
C LEU A 106 11.54 -17.94 18.39
N ARG A 107 11.32 -18.98 17.58
CA ARG A 107 10.98 -18.82 16.16
C ARG A 107 9.65 -18.10 15.98
N PHE A 108 8.66 -18.46 16.77
CA PHE A 108 7.36 -17.77 16.75
C PHE A 108 7.47 -16.30 17.19
N LEU A 109 8.23 -16.00 18.23
CA LEU A 109 8.48 -14.63 18.67
C LEU A 109 9.17 -13.78 17.58
N ASN A 110 10.11 -14.37 16.83
CA ASN A 110 10.73 -13.69 15.70
C ASN A 110 9.71 -13.40 14.59
N GLN A 111 8.77 -14.30 14.31
CA GLN A 111 7.67 -14.02 13.38
C GLN A 111 6.74 -12.91 13.88
N LEU A 112 6.42 -12.90 15.18
CA LEU A 112 5.63 -11.83 15.79
C LEU A 112 6.32 -10.47 15.68
N GLN A 113 7.64 -10.42 15.88
CA GLN A 113 8.41 -9.19 15.71
C GLN A 113 8.29 -8.64 14.27
N VAL A 114 8.34 -9.51 13.26
CA VAL A 114 8.13 -9.08 11.88
C VAL A 114 6.74 -8.47 11.70
N LEU A 115 5.67 -9.09 12.24
CA LEU A 115 4.32 -8.54 12.14
C LEU A 115 4.16 -7.21 12.90
N ASP A 116 4.78 -7.08 14.07
CA ASP A 116 4.77 -5.83 14.84
C ASP A 116 5.45 -4.70 14.04
N GLU A 117 6.60 -4.97 13.44
CA GLU A 117 7.28 -4.01 12.56
C GLU A 117 6.38 -3.58 11.36
N LEU A 118 5.53 -4.48 10.85
CA LEU A 118 4.62 -4.16 9.75
C LEU A 118 3.55 -3.15 10.15
N SER A 119 3.10 -3.17 11.40
CA SER A 119 2.09 -2.22 11.88
C SER A 119 2.53 -0.76 11.70
N TYR A 120 3.82 -0.49 11.85
CA TYR A 120 4.42 0.83 11.62
C TYR A 120 4.64 1.17 10.13
N ARG A 121 4.68 0.15 9.26
CA ARG A 121 4.93 0.33 7.82
C ARG A 121 3.65 0.47 6.98
N VAL A 122 2.49 0.08 7.49
CA VAL A 122 1.23 0.05 6.72
C VAL A 122 0.97 1.36 5.99
N GLU A 123 1.11 2.48 6.70
CA GLU A 123 0.83 3.79 6.12
C GLU A 123 1.77 4.17 4.98
N SER A 124 3.08 3.95 5.15
CA SER A 124 4.08 4.25 4.12
C SER A 124 3.94 3.35 2.89
N VAL A 125 3.74 2.04 3.09
CA VAL A 125 3.59 1.07 1.99
C VAL A 125 2.33 1.36 1.18
N LEU A 126 1.21 1.67 1.85
CA LEU A 126 -0.03 2.02 1.14
C LEU A 126 0.09 3.34 0.38
N ALA A 127 0.79 4.34 0.94
CA ALA A 127 1.08 5.58 0.26
C ALA A 127 1.96 5.35 -0.99
N ASP A 128 2.97 4.48 -0.90
CA ASP A 128 3.83 4.13 -2.02
C ASP A 128 3.06 3.40 -3.13
N VAL A 129 2.20 2.43 -2.77
CA VAL A 129 1.33 1.73 -3.73
C VAL A 129 0.37 2.72 -4.41
N GLU A 130 -0.25 3.61 -3.66
CA GLU A 130 -1.12 4.65 -4.20
C GLU A 130 -0.38 5.56 -5.18
N ASN A 131 0.81 6.01 -4.82
CA ASN A 131 1.62 6.88 -5.67
C ASN A 131 2.06 6.15 -6.95
N HIS A 132 2.42 4.86 -6.85
CA HIS A 132 2.80 4.05 -8.00
C HIS A 132 1.62 3.86 -8.98
N LEU A 133 0.45 3.46 -8.46
CA LEU A 133 -0.77 3.32 -9.28
C LEU A 133 -1.18 4.65 -9.93
N PHE A 134 -1.05 5.75 -9.20
CA PHE A 134 -1.35 7.07 -9.72
C PHE A 134 -0.42 7.44 -10.89
N ALA A 135 0.90 7.18 -10.76
CA ALA A 135 1.87 7.41 -11.81
C ALA A 135 1.58 6.56 -13.06
N GLU A 136 1.29 5.25 -12.86
CA GLU A 136 0.97 4.34 -13.97
C GLU A 136 -0.30 4.77 -14.73
N LEU A 137 -1.34 5.23 -14.02
CA LEU A 137 -2.54 5.76 -14.65
C LEU A 137 -2.25 7.03 -15.46
N GLN A 138 -1.41 7.93 -14.92
CA GLN A 138 -1.02 9.14 -15.64
C GLN A 138 -0.24 8.83 -16.91
N ASP A 139 0.68 7.87 -16.86
CA ASP A 139 1.46 7.46 -18.04
C ASP A 139 0.54 6.93 -19.14
N LYS A 140 -0.43 6.07 -18.82
CA LYS A 140 -1.43 5.57 -19.78
C LYS A 140 -2.30 6.68 -20.37
N GLU A 141 -2.71 7.66 -19.57
CA GLU A 141 -3.48 8.82 -20.04
C GLU A 141 -2.63 9.71 -20.97
N LEU A 142 -1.34 9.90 -20.69
CA LEU A 142 -0.41 10.65 -21.57
C LEU A 142 -0.14 9.90 -22.87
N GLU A 143 -0.04 8.56 -22.86
CA GLU A 143 0.03 7.74 -24.08
C GLU A 143 -1.22 7.90 -24.92
N ALA A 144 -2.41 7.87 -24.30
CA ALA A 144 -3.68 8.13 -24.98
C ALA A 144 -3.73 9.55 -25.58
N ALA A 145 -3.27 10.57 -24.84
CA ALA A 145 -3.16 11.93 -25.35
C ALA A 145 -2.20 12.00 -26.56
N ASN A 146 -1.10 11.27 -26.52
CA ASN A 146 -0.15 11.20 -27.63
C ASN A 146 -0.77 10.52 -28.89
N ALA A 147 -1.54 9.48 -28.71
CA ALA A 147 -2.27 8.83 -29.80
C ALA A 147 -3.32 9.77 -30.45
N LEU A 148 -4.01 10.57 -29.63
CA LEU A 148 -4.99 11.57 -30.09
C LEU A 148 -4.37 12.69 -30.91
N LYS A 149 -3.09 12.96 -30.89
CA LYS A 149 -2.43 13.99 -31.72
C LYS A 149 -2.65 13.78 -33.21
N LYS A 150 -2.78 12.52 -33.65
CA LYS A 150 -3.02 12.18 -35.06
C LYS A 150 -4.45 12.47 -35.50
N ILE A 151 -5.38 12.61 -34.57
CA ILE A 151 -6.82 12.79 -34.82
C ILE A 151 -7.22 14.25 -34.55
N SER A 152 -6.84 14.75 -33.36
CA SER A 152 -7.19 16.10 -32.92
C SER A 152 -6.17 16.61 -31.89
N LEU A 153 -5.36 17.59 -32.31
CA LEU A 153 -4.43 18.29 -31.44
C LEU A 153 -5.13 18.93 -30.22
N ARG A 154 -6.36 19.41 -30.42
CA ARG A 154 -7.17 20.01 -29.34
C ARG A 154 -7.56 18.97 -28.31
N ALA A 155 -8.02 17.80 -28.71
CA ALA A 155 -8.39 16.72 -27.83
C ALA A 155 -7.15 16.20 -27.03
N ALA A 156 -6.03 16.03 -27.74
CA ALA A 156 -4.76 15.64 -27.12
C ALA A 156 -4.30 16.64 -26.06
N GLY A 157 -4.33 17.94 -26.38
CA GLY A 157 -3.96 19.01 -25.45
C GLY A 157 -4.90 19.10 -24.25
N SER A 158 -6.21 18.93 -24.46
CA SER A 158 -7.18 18.93 -23.35
C SER A 158 -6.95 17.75 -22.40
N LEU A 159 -6.71 16.54 -22.91
CA LEU A 159 -6.41 15.38 -22.08
C LEU A 159 -5.11 15.56 -21.31
N ALA A 160 -4.02 15.99 -21.97
CA ALA A 160 -2.75 16.27 -21.31
C ALA A 160 -2.87 17.36 -20.23
N GLY A 161 -3.69 18.38 -20.45
CA GLY A 161 -3.97 19.43 -19.48
C GLY A 161 -4.67 18.88 -18.23
N VAL A 162 -5.68 18.03 -18.38
CA VAL A 162 -6.37 17.36 -17.26
C VAL A 162 -5.41 16.49 -16.45
N VAL A 163 -4.52 15.75 -17.13
CA VAL A 163 -3.49 14.94 -16.45
C VAL A 163 -2.56 15.83 -15.64
N LEU A 164 -2.11 16.96 -16.22
CA LEU A 164 -1.24 17.91 -15.51
C LEU A 164 -1.94 18.55 -14.30
N GLU A 165 -3.21 18.97 -14.43
CA GLU A 165 -3.98 19.50 -13.29
C GLU A 165 -4.07 18.49 -12.16
N ARG A 166 -4.41 17.24 -12.47
CA ARG A 166 -4.52 16.16 -11.49
C ARG A 166 -3.19 15.87 -10.81
N HIS A 167 -2.09 15.90 -11.57
CA HIS A 167 -0.74 15.78 -11.03
C HIS A 167 -0.40 16.91 -10.04
N LEU A 168 -0.67 18.16 -10.41
CA LEU A 168 -0.42 19.30 -9.54
C LEU A 168 -1.29 19.28 -8.27
N GLN A 169 -2.53 18.80 -8.36
CA GLN A 169 -3.39 18.57 -7.19
C GLN A 169 -2.78 17.53 -6.23
N LYS A 170 -2.24 16.41 -6.76
CA LYS A 170 -1.56 15.40 -5.94
C LYS A 170 -0.30 15.97 -5.29
N VAL A 171 0.51 16.73 -6.04
CA VAL A 171 1.69 17.42 -5.47
C VAL A 171 1.28 18.40 -4.36
N ALA A 172 0.19 19.14 -4.54
CA ALA A 172 -0.32 20.05 -3.53
C ALA A 172 -0.73 19.30 -2.25
N ALA A 173 -1.42 18.18 -2.39
CA ALA A 173 -1.78 17.32 -1.25
C ALA A 173 -0.54 16.79 -0.52
N ASN A 174 0.47 16.30 -1.25
CA ASN A 174 1.71 15.79 -0.67
C ASN A 174 2.54 16.85 0.07
N HIS A 175 2.44 18.11 -0.36
CA HIS A 175 3.11 19.25 0.29
C HIS A 175 2.20 20.01 1.27
N SER A 176 1.01 19.48 1.60
CA SER A 176 0.03 20.13 2.49
C SER A 176 -0.34 21.56 2.05
N VAL A 177 -0.32 21.81 0.73
CA VAL A 177 -0.71 23.12 0.17
C VAL A 177 -2.22 23.17 0.00
N THR A 178 -2.85 24.14 0.68
CA THR A 178 -4.28 24.37 0.54
C THR A 178 -4.60 24.99 -0.81
N VAL A 179 -5.37 24.29 -1.63
CA VAL A 179 -5.86 24.78 -2.92
C VAL A 179 -7.38 24.87 -2.89
N PRO A 180 -8.00 25.83 -3.61
CA PRO A 180 -9.44 25.91 -3.71
C PRO A 180 -10.03 24.58 -4.19
N LYS A 181 -11.09 24.08 -3.52
CA LYS A 181 -11.65 22.74 -3.77
C LYS A 181 -12.41 22.56 -5.09
N GLN A 182 -12.75 23.63 -5.78
CA GLN A 182 -13.55 23.56 -7.00
C GLN A 182 -12.87 24.29 -8.16
N GLU A 183 -12.79 23.57 -9.31
CA GLU A 183 -12.41 24.11 -10.60
C GLU A 183 -11.06 24.86 -10.66
N THR A 184 -10.03 24.31 -10.00
CA THR A 184 -8.70 24.91 -10.01
C THR A 184 -8.01 24.73 -11.36
N THR A 185 -7.58 25.84 -11.94
CA THR A 185 -6.78 25.87 -13.17
C THR A 185 -5.30 25.55 -12.85
N ILE A 186 -4.53 25.16 -13.89
CA ILE A 186 -3.08 24.94 -13.77
C ILE A 186 -2.40 26.15 -13.09
N ARG A 187 -2.79 27.39 -13.40
CA ARG A 187 -2.23 28.61 -12.81
C ARG A 187 -2.51 28.69 -11.30
N GLU A 188 -3.75 28.44 -10.89
CA GLU A 188 -4.16 28.49 -9.49
C GLU A 188 -3.50 27.41 -8.63
N LEU A 189 -3.07 26.30 -9.24
CA LEU A 189 -2.28 25.27 -8.60
C LEU A 189 -0.78 25.61 -8.58
N ASN A 190 -0.27 26.15 -9.67
CA ASN A 190 1.15 26.36 -9.89
C ASN A 190 1.78 27.41 -8.97
N ASP A 191 1.09 28.53 -8.72
CA ASP A 191 1.61 29.63 -7.91
C ASP A 191 1.75 29.24 -6.41
N PRO A 192 0.75 28.64 -5.74
CA PRO A 192 0.89 28.16 -4.38
C PRO A 192 1.98 27.11 -4.20
N LEU A 193 2.12 26.19 -5.17
CA LEU A 193 3.17 25.16 -5.15
C LEU A 193 4.57 25.73 -5.25
N LYS A 194 4.76 26.78 -6.05
CA LYS A 194 6.04 27.53 -6.08
C LYS A 194 6.33 28.20 -4.73
N LEU A 195 5.33 28.82 -4.10
CA LEU A 195 5.49 29.47 -2.80
C LEU A 195 5.87 28.44 -1.72
N ALA A 196 5.29 27.25 -1.78
CA ALA A 196 5.62 26.13 -0.91
C ALA A 196 6.96 25.45 -1.23
N LYS A 197 7.69 25.91 -2.25
CA LYS A 197 8.96 25.34 -2.72
C LYS A 197 8.86 23.86 -3.12
N ALA A 198 7.69 23.41 -3.61
CA ALA A 198 7.48 22.05 -4.10
C ALA A 198 8.37 21.73 -5.30
N TYR A 199 8.76 22.75 -6.07
CA TYR A 199 9.71 22.66 -7.18
C TYR A 199 10.40 24.01 -7.44
N ASP A 200 11.41 23.99 -8.31
CA ASP A 200 12.23 25.15 -8.65
C ASP A 200 11.52 26.15 -9.58
N PHE A 201 12.11 27.34 -9.76
CA PHE A 201 11.58 28.39 -10.63
C PHE A 201 11.52 27.96 -12.11
N SER A 202 12.45 27.13 -12.57
CA SER A 202 12.47 26.63 -13.95
C SER A 202 11.26 25.76 -14.23
N THR A 203 10.96 24.84 -13.33
CA THR A 203 9.79 23.95 -13.39
C THR A 203 8.47 24.73 -13.32
N TRP A 204 8.38 25.71 -12.40
CA TRP A 204 7.23 26.61 -12.33
C TRP A 204 6.97 27.31 -13.67
N ARG A 205 8.03 27.88 -14.30
CA ARG A 205 7.90 28.58 -15.57
C ARG A 205 7.48 27.65 -16.72
N LYS A 206 7.93 26.40 -16.74
CA LYS A 206 7.50 25.38 -17.72
C LYS A 206 6.02 25.07 -17.55
N ILE A 207 5.55 24.84 -16.35
CA ILE A 207 4.15 24.57 -16.05
C ILE A 207 3.27 25.76 -16.43
N GLN A 208 3.70 26.99 -16.10
CA GLN A 208 3.00 28.21 -16.49
C GLN A 208 2.79 28.31 -17.98
N ARG A 209 3.83 28.04 -18.79
CA ARG A 209 3.74 28.04 -20.25
C ARG A 209 2.76 26.97 -20.77
N LEU A 210 2.72 25.80 -20.18
CA LEU A 210 1.77 24.73 -20.54
C LEU A 210 0.34 25.16 -20.24
N GLY A 211 0.07 25.80 -19.12
CA GLY A 211 -1.25 26.31 -18.74
C GLY A 211 -1.72 27.48 -19.61
N ASP A 212 -0.80 28.23 -20.23
CA ASP A 212 -1.11 29.37 -21.10
C ASP A 212 -1.36 28.94 -22.57
N LEU A 213 -1.18 27.66 -22.92
CA LEU A 213 -1.43 27.19 -24.27
C LEU A 213 -2.92 27.29 -24.63
N PRO A 214 -3.28 27.87 -25.78
CA PRO A 214 -4.68 28.05 -26.23
C PRO A 214 -5.39 26.71 -26.53
N ILE A 215 -4.66 25.62 -26.55
CA ILE A 215 -5.16 24.26 -26.78
C ILE A 215 -5.89 23.75 -25.53
N TYR A 216 -5.55 24.29 -24.35
CA TYR A 216 -6.14 23.99 -23.08
C TYR A 216 -7.40 24.84 -22.85
N VAL A 217 -8.48 24.50 -23.56
CA VAL A 217 -9.80 25.07 -23.27
C VAL A 217 -10.57 24.08 -22.43
N ARG A 218 -10.59 24.33 -21.13
CA ARG A 218 -11.55 23.67 -20.23
C ARG A 218 -12.95 23.91 -20.79
N SER A 219 -13.71 22.86 -21.04
CA SER A 219 -15.13 22.99 -21.34
C SER A 219 -15.81 23.51 -20.07
N LYS A 220 -15.96 24.83 -19.95
CA LYS A 220 -16.89 25.40 -18.99
C LYS A 220 -18.24 24.77 -19.30
N GLY A 221 -18.78 24.04 -18.33
CA GLY A 221 -20.09 23.44 -18.45
C GLY A 221 -21.03 24.42 -19.13
N THR A 222 -21.68 24.01 -20.21
CA THR A 222 -22.67 24.79 -20.93
C THR A 222 -23.71 25.25 -19.93
N ALA A 223 -23.60 26.52 -19.54
CA ALA A 223 -24.69 27.20 -18.85
C ALA A 223 -25.89 27.11 -19.80
N THR A 224 -26.90 26.39 -19.38
CA THR A 224 -28.17 26.29 -20.10
C THR A 224 -28.67 27.71 -20.38
N PRO A 225 -28.94 28.10 -21.65
CA PRO A 225 -29.39 29.43 -21.93
C PRO A 225 -30.73 29.65 -21.23
N ARG A 226 -30.76 30.64 -20.33
CA ARG A 226 -31.94 31.09 -19.65
C ARG A 226 -32.97 31.51 -20.73
N LYS A 227 -34.05 30.74 -20.91
CA LYS A 227 -35.17 31.11 -21.76
C LYS A 227 -35.69 32.49 -21.32
N SER A 228 -35.47 33.51 -22.12
CA SER A 228 -36.11 34.79 -22.02
C SER A 228 -37.62 34.60 -22.16
N ARG A 229 -38.36 34.80 -21.08
CA ARG A 229 -39.81 34.90 -21.11
C ARG A 229 -40.17 36.19 -21.91
N SER A 230 -40.50 36.04 -23.17
CA SER A 230 -41.19 37.09 -23.92
C SER A 230 -42.57 37.30 -23.31
N LYS A 231 -42.78 38.49 -22.74
CA LYS A 231 -44.13 38.98 -22.36
C LYS A 231 -44.87 39.19 -23.67
N ILE A 232 -45.83 38.35 -23.98
CA ILE A 232 -46.85 38.59 -25.00
C ILE A 232 -47.89 39.51 -24.31
N SER A 233 -47.89 40.78 -24.69
CA SER A 233 -49.01 41.70 -24.46
C SER A 233 -50.12 41.42 -25.45
N LEU A 234 -51.29 41.04 -24.96
CA LEU A 234 -52.52 40.97 -25.73
C LEU A 234 -53.14 42.36 -25.79
N PRO A 235 -53.58 42.83 -26.96
CA PRO A 235 -54.40 44.00 -27.09
C PRO A 235 -55.88 43.64 -26.93
N GLY A 236 -56.64 44.52 -26.28
CA GLY A 236 -58.08 44.41 -26.22
C GLY A 236 -58.72 45.57 -25.64
#